data_d73e48c5ed2419ce1d71a26db0d4ec2f
#
_entry.id   d73e48c5ed2419ce1d71a26db0d4ec2f
#
_cell.length_a   1.000
_cell.length_b   1.000
_cell.length_c   1.000
_cell.angle_alpha   90.00
_cell.angle_beta   90.00
_cell.angle_gamma   90.00
#
_symmetry.space_group_name_H-M   'P 1'
#
loop_
_entity.id
_entity.type
_entity.pdbx_description
1 polymer ?
#
loop_
_entity_poly.entity_id
_entity_poly.type
_entity_poly.pdbx_seq_one_letter_code
_entity_poly.pdbx_strand_id
1 'polypeptide(L)'
;MSDEKPQPEPLIPALPSGGRSDEAHQPRLIIPPTPPKPRRGISWIAVIAVLGIGILGFFLLRGRFGKAGPTSATDPTVAVEPVDREDIWIEDTIPAEFRAYVEVELNAKVSGFLQKINVDFGDKVKAGQLLAVLEVPELKDELDSAIAAEQRAEADYTNAHLVYTRLVGVNKDHPNLVAQQDIDTAQAKDSVGAAAVAAAKADVGKYQTLFGYTQITAPFDGVITRRYADPGALIQAGTASDVQARPLVRISDNYRLRLDFPVSVEYVKDIHLDDTVSVRVDSLGGKSFTGKIARFTGKVSDDTRTMITEIEVDNPNLELIPGMYATVVLKLEPRQHVLTVPTEALSMGKKNTVLVVDQDNKIQERVVILGLETPTRYEVTSGLKEGERVMIGSRSGVSVGQKVEPKTIASTGEENP
;
A
#
# COMPACT_ATOMS: atom_id res chain seq x y z
N MET A 1 -48.51 -10.70 38.87
CA MET A 1 -48.44 -12.09 39.27
C MET A 1 -48.33 -12.92 38.00
N SER A 2 -47.14 -13.20 37.58
CA SER A 2 -46.80 -14.22 36.58
C SER A 2 -45.32 -14.51 36.71
N ASP A 3 -45.03 -15.74 37.03
CA ASP A 3 -43.74 -16.29 37.41
C ASP A 3 -42.72 -16.24 36.27
N GLU A 4 -41.62 -15.63 36.53
CA GLU A 4 -40.42 -15.66 35.70
C GLU A 4 -39.50 -16.77 36.21
N LYS A 5 -39.37 -17.86 35.41
CA LYS A 5 -38.44 -18.94 35.65
C LYS A 5 -37.04 -18.55 35.18
N PRO A 6 -35.99 -18.74 35.97
CA PRO A 6 -34.62 -18.52 35.53
C PRO A 6 -34.13 -19.64 34.61
N GLN A 7 -33.43 -19.29 33.54
CA GLN A 7 -32.69 -20.20 32.67
C GLN A 7 -31.37 -20.65 33.31
N PRO A 8 -30.93 -21.89 33.09
CA PRO A 8 -29.68 -22.42 33.65
C PRO A 8 -28.45 -21.96 32.88
N GLU A 9 -27.39 -21.65 33.64
CA GLU A 9 -26.02 -21.37 33.17
C GLU A 9 -25.40 -22.56 32.44
N PRO A 10 -24.52 -22.35 31.45
CA PRO A 10 -23.78 -23.42 30.80
C PRO A 10 -22.61 -23.91 31.65
N LEU A 11 -22.58 -25.21 31.88
CA LEU A 11 -21.54 -26.00 32.55
C LEU A 11 -20.18 -25.88 31.80
N ILE A 12 -19.15 -25.50 32.55
CA ILE A 12 -17.75 -25.59 32.20
C ILE A 12 -17.29 -27.03 32.39
N PRO A 13 -16.65 -27.71 31.42
CA PRO A 13 -16.09 -29.03 31.65
C PRO A 13 -14.80 -28.98 32.46
N ALA A 14 -14.73 -29.82 33.51
CA ALA A 14 -13.62 -30.02 34.39
C ALA A 14 -12.42 -30.67 33.68
N LEU A 15 -11.21 -30.20 34.02
CA LEU A 15 -9.94 -30.80 33.71
C LEU A 15 -9.71 -32.07 34.57
N PRO A 16 -9.08 -33.13 34.04
CA PRO A 16 -8.72 -34.30 34.80
C PRO A 16 -7.46 -34.08 35.64
N SER A 17 -7.57 -34.40 36.92
CA SER A 17 -6.46 -34.57 37.84
C SER A 17 -5.75 -35.90 37.61
N GLY A 18 -4.45 -35.87 37.55
CA GLY A 18 -3.71 -37.14 37.48
C GLY A 18 -2.19 -36.98 37.52
N GLY A 19 -1.57 -37.32 38.64
CA GLY A 19 -0.30 -38.01 38.70
C GLY A 19 0.91 -37.23 39.20
N ARG A 20 1.14 -37.30 40.48
CA ARG A 20 2.42 -37.12 41.18
C ARG A 20 3.53 -37.95 40.53
N SER A 21 4.71 -37.39 40.38
CA SER A 21 5.98 -38.03 40.76
C SER A 21 7.00 -36.95 41.07
N ASP A 22 7.31 -36.85 42.36
CA ASP A 22 8.47 -36.16 42.92
C ASP A 22 9.75 -36.80 42.43
N GLU A 23 10.64 -36.05 41.81
CA GLU A 23 12.07 -36.34 41.80
C GLU A 23 12.82 -35.07 42.16
N ALA A 24 13.21 -35.03 43.44
CA ALA A 24 14.09 -34.02 44.01
C ALA A 24 15.48 -34.11 43.41
N HIS A 25 15.90 -33.09 42.67
CA HIS A 25 17.29 -32.88 42.29
C HIS A 25 18.00 -32.16 43.43
N GLN A 26 18.77 -32.94 44.21
CA GLN A 26 19.74 -32.44 45.22
C GLN A 26 20.94 -31.82 44.50
N PRO A 27 21.46 -30.66 44.94
CA PRO A 27 22.68 -30.09 44.41
C PRO A 27 23.91 -30.93 44.93
N ARG A 28 24.75 -31.40 43.99
CA ARG A 28 26.05 -32.02 44.28
C ARG A 28 27.00 -30.94 44.80
N LEU A 29 27.41 -31.11 46.08
CA LEU A 29 28.54 -30.47 46.70
C LEU A 29 29.82 -30.94 46.02
N ILE A 30 30.55 -30.00 45.40
CA ILE A 30 31.91 -30.21 44.89
C ILE A 30 32.86 -30.01 46.07
N ILE A 31 33.45 -31.11 46.53
CA ILE A 31 34.50 -31.13 47.57
C ILE A 31 35.84 -30.80 46.88
N PRO A 32 36.61 -29.81 47.34
CA PRO A 32 37.93 -29.52 46.80
C PRO A 32 38.96 -30.58 47.24
N PRO A 33 39.92 -30.95 46.41
CA PRO A 33 40.93 -31.96 46.75
C PRO A 33 41.94 -31.43 47.80
N THR A 34 42.25 -32.29 48.74
CA THR A 34 43.23 -32.08 49.80
C THR A 34 44.69 -31.92 49.27
N PRO A 35 45.50 -31.07 49.86
CA PRO A 35 46.89 -30.88 49.45
C PRO A 35 47.82 -32.05 49.87
N PRO A 36 48.81 -32.40 49.07
CA PRO A 36 49.77 -33.49 49.40
C PRO A 36 50.81 -32.98 50.42
N LYS A 37 51.21 -33.93 51.28
CA LYS A 37 52.22 -33.78 52.38
C LYS A 37 53.60 -33.44 51.84
N PRO A 38 54.44 -32.68 52.62
CA PRO A 38 55.78 -32.27 52.22
C PRO A 38 56.77 -33.41 52.28
N ARG A 39 57.59 -33.57 51.23
CA ARG A 39 58.78 -34.41 51.22
C ARG A 39 60.03 -33.57 51.50
N ARG A 40 60.88 -34.18 52.32
CA ARG A 40 62.11 -33.68 52.92
C ARG A 40 63.20 -33.26 51.92
N GLY A 41 63.81 -32.18 52.21
CA GLY A 41 65.27 -31.98 52.29
C GLY A 41 66.05 -31.97 50.96
N ILE A 42 66.26 -30.79 50.43
CA ILE A 42 67.41 -30.55 49.54
C ILE A 42 68.27 -29.47 50.22
N SER A 43 69.55 -29.85 50.35
CA SER A 43 70.54 -29.07 51.03
C SER A 43 70.74 -27.68 50.45
N TRP A 44 70.69 -26.62 51.27
CA TRP A 44 70.80 -25.19 50.92
C TRP A 44 72.13 -24.87 50.21
N ILE A 45 73.15 -25.69 50.25
CA ILE A 45 74.45 -25.45 49.62
C ILE A 45 74.38 -25.61 48.10
N ALA A 46 73.53 -26.49 47.60
CA ALA A 46 73.34 -26.72 46.13
C ALA A 46 72.58 -25.57 45.47
N VAL A 47 71.67 -24.89 46.20
CA VAL A 47 70.85 -23.76 45.68
C VAL A 47 71.67 -22.52 45.48
N ILE A 48 72.66 -22.25 46.34
CA ILE A 48 73.56 -21.08 46.24
C ILE A 48 74.51 -21.16 45.06
N ALA A 49 75.02 -22.37 44.76
CA ALA A 49 75.94 -22.63 43.61
C ALA A 49 75.18 -22.40 42.26
N VAL A 50 73.96 -22.90 42.15
CA VAL A 50 73.19 -22.75 40.93
C VAL A 50 72.69 -21.28 40.72
N LEU A 51 72.37 -20.53 41.78
CA LEU A 51 72.04 -19.12 41.72
C LEU A 51 73.26 -18.25 41.32
N GLY A 52 74.47 -18.57 41.76
CA GLY A 52 75.69 -17.83 41.37
C GLY A 52 76.03 -18.00 39.89
N ILE A 53 75.87 -19.21 39.33
CA ILE A 53 76.09 -19.50 37.90
C ILE A 53 74.98 -18.88 37.06
N GLY A 54 73.73 -18.86 37.54
CA GLY A 54 72.59 -18.21 36.88
C GLY A 54 72.72 -16.71 36.75
N ILE A 55 73.23 -16.04 37.80
CA ILE A 55 73.44 -14.57 37.81
C ILE A 55 74.62 -14.19 36.91
N LEU A 56 75.70 -14.96 36.87
CA LEU A 56 76.85 -14.71 35.99
C LEU A 56 76.42 -14.96 34.49
N GLY A 57 75.64 -16.01 34.22
CA GLY A 57 75.08 -16.26 32.88
C GLY A 57 74.10 -15.16 32.45
N PHE A 58 73.27 -14.68 33.37
CA PHE A 58 72.31 -13.58 33.09
C PHE A 58 73.05 -12.24 32.79
N PHE A 59 74.16 -11.95 33.47
CA PHE A 59 74.94 -10.74 33.16
C PHE A 59 75.71 -10.84 31.85
N LEU A 60 76.22 -12.03 31.47
CA LEU A 60 76.90 -12.23 30.20
C LEU A 60 75.93 -12.30 28.99
N LEU A 61 74.66 -12.75 29.19
CA LEU A 61 73.64 -12.64 28.15
C LEU A 61 73.05 -11.26 28.00
N ARG A 62 73.03 -10.46 29.06
CA ARG A 62 72.48 -9.09 29.02
C ARG A 62 73.34 -8.11 28.23
N GLY A 63 74.60 -8.44 27.97
CA GLY A 63 75.49 -7.63 27.14
C GLY A 63 75.36 -7.83 25.64
N ARG A 64 74.50 -8.75 25.19
CA ARG A 64 74.32 -9.08 23.77
C ARG A 64 72.96 -8.74 23.17
N PHE A 65 72.02 -8.23 23.97
CA PHE A 65 70.83 -7.62 23.39
C PHE A 65 71.22 -6.23 22.94
N GLY A 66 71.63 -6.20 21.67
CA GLY A 66 71.86 -4.96 20.95
C GLY A 66 70.64 -4.06 21.06
N LYS A 67 70.89 -2.78 21.16
CA LYS A 67 69.91 -1.68 21.01
C LYS A 67 69.01 -2.08 19.82
N ALA A 68 67.74 -2.46 20.06
CA ALA A 68 66.70 -2.38 19.08
C ALA A 68 66.71 -0.92 18.64
N GLY A 69 67.11 -0.68 17.42
CA GLY A 69 66.96 0.61 16.79
C GLY A 69 65.49 1.03 16.87
N PRO A 70 65.15 2.32 16.77
CA PRO A 70 63.78 2.77 16.78
C PRO A 70 63.07 2.03 15.64
N THR A 71 62.18 1.08 15.99
CA THR A 71 61.22 0.52 15.06
C THR A 71 60.53 1.73 14.49
N SER A 72 60.70 2.01 13.21
CA SER A 72 59.96 3.01 12.51
C SER A 72 58.49 2.65 12.76
N ALA A 73 57.83 3.37 13.63
CA ALA A 73 56.40 3.21 13.86
C ALA A 73 55.76 3.50 12.51
N THR A 74 55.37 2.44 11.80
CA THR A 74 54.58 2.59 10.60
C THR A 74 53.34 3.33 11.03
N ASP A 75 53.06 4.49 10.43
CA ASP A 75 51.86 5.25 10.74
C ASP A 75 50.64 4.30 10.56
N PRO A 76 49.74 4.22 11.55
CA PRO A 76 48.62 3.31 11.45
C PRO A 76 47.72 3.71 10.25
N THR A 77 47.36 2.72 9.44
CA THR A 77 46.43 2.92 8.33
C THR A 77 45.01 3.07 8.88
N VAL A 78 44.31 4.14 8.50
CA VAL A 78 42.92 4.41 8.91
C VAL A 78 42.04 4.56 7.71
N ALA A 79 40.82 4.02 7.80
CA ALA A 79 39.79 4.21 6.81
C ALA A 79 39.22 5.63 6.92
N VAL A 80 39.12 6.31 5.78
CA VAL A 80 38.58 7.67 5.72
C VAL A 80 37.57 7.78 4.58
N GLU A 81 36.56 8.61 4.79
CA GLU A 81 35.57 8.97 3.79
C GLU A 81 35.53 10.50 3.63
N PRO A 82 35.46 11.04 2.41
CA PRO A 82 35.27 12.46 2.21
C PRO A 82 33.87 12.87 2.68
N VAL A 83 33.77 14.06 3.23
CA VAL A 83 32.49 14.70 3.57
C VAL A 83 31.93 15.29 2.30
N ASP A 84 30.86 14.71 1.82
CA ASP A 84 30.19 15.11 0.58
C ASP A 84 28.78 15.63 0.84
N ARG A 85 28.23 16.34 -0.16
CA ARG A 85 26.83 16.77 -0.12
C ARG A 85 25.96 15.75 -0.82
N GLU A 86 24.95 15.30 -0.11
CA GLU A 86 24.00 14.31 -0.60
C GLU A 86 22.56 14.71 -0.26
N ASP A 87 21.63 14.12 -0.98
CA ASP A 87 20.23 14.18 -0.63
C ASP A 87 19.93 13.04 0.36
N ILE A 88 19.37 13.38 1.51
CA ILE A 88 19.01 12.41 2.54
C ILE A 88 17.56 12.57 2.96
N TRP A 89 16.94 11.47 3.38
CA TRP A 89 15.56 11.41 3.86
C TRP A 89 15.41 10.29 4.89
N ILE A 90 14.37 10.36 5.69
CA ILE A 90 13.94 9.25 6.53
C ILE A 90 13.05 8.35 5.68
N GLU A 91 13.29 7.05 5.69
CA GLU A 91 12.39 6.06 5.11
C GLU A 91 11.46 5.51 6.18
N ASP A 92 10.15 5.67 5.97
CA ASP A 92 9.13 5.00 6.78
C ASP A 92 8.43 3.95 5.92
N THR A 93 8.30 2.74 6.48
CA THR A 93 7.75 1.58 5.78
C THR A 93 6.43 1.16 6.42
N ILE A 94 5.34 1.36 5.70
CA ILE A 94 4.00 1.15 6.21
C ILE A 94 3.32 -0.01 5.46
N PRO A 95 2.85 -1.05 6.18
CA PRO A 95 2.11 -2.12 5.53
C PRO A 95 0.74 -1.62 5.05
N ALA A 96 0.35 -2.04 3.85
CA ALA A 96 -0.91 -1.71 3.22
C ALA A 96 -1.46 -2.91 2.44
N GLU A 97 -2.74 -2.86 2.08
CA GLU A 97 -3.40 -3.89 1.30
C GLU A 97 -3.98 -3.27 0.03
N PHE A 98 -3.75 -3.92 -1.11
CA PHE A 98 -4.34 -3.50 -2.37
C PHE A 98 -5.84 -3.72 -2.38
N ARG A 99 -6.56 -2.68 -2.79
CA ARG A 99 -7.99 -2.72 -3.04
C ARG A 99 -8.28 -2.38 -4.49
N ALA A 100 -9.36 -2.93 -5.01
CA ALA A 100 -9.83 -2.53 -6.32
C ALA A 100 -10.15 -1.04 -6.37
N TYR A 101 -9.93 -0.41 -7.52
CA TYR A 101 -10.30 1.00 -7.71
C TYR A 101 -11.80 1.22 -7.53
N VAL A 102 -12.59 0.35 -8.14
CA VAL A 102 -14.05 0.26 -7.97
C VAL A 102 -14.43 -1.21 -7.92
N GLU A 103 -15.27 -1.59 -6.99
CA GLU A 103 -15.90 -2.91 -6.93
C GLU A 103 -17.40 -2.74 -6.76
N VAL A 104 -18.18 -3.38 -7.63
CA VAL A 104 -19.64 -3.25 -7.65
C VAL A 104 -20.29 -4.61 -7.79
N GLU A 105 -21.31 -4.85 -6.99
CA GLU A 105 -22.24 -5.96 -7.16
C GLU A 105 -23.38 -5.54 -8.09
N LEU A 106 -23.49 -6.21 -9.24
CA LEU A 106 -24.51 -5.91 -10.24
C LEU A 106 -25.81 -6.61 -9.88
N ASN A 107 -26.85 -5.81 -9.63
CA ASN A 107 -28.20 -6.24 -9.38
C ASN A 107 -29.07 -5.99 -10.62
N ALA A 108 -30.07 -6.84 -10.81
CA ALA A 108 -31.08 -6.63 -11.83
C ALA A 108 -32.01 -5.46 -11.46
N LYS A 109 -32.44 -4.69 -12.44
CA LYS A 109 -33.42 -3.62 -12.28
C LYS A 109 -34.86 -4.09 -12.45
N VAL A 110 -35.02 -5.27 -13.10
CA VAL A 110 -36.31 -5.94 -13.30
C VAL A 110 -36.23 -7.38 -12.82
N SER A 111 -37.32 -7.91 -12.33
CA SER A 111 -37.41 -9.31 -11.91
C SER A 111 -37.64 -10.20 -13.11
N GLY A 112 -37.04 -11.40 -13.13
CA GLY A 112 -37.20 -12.38 -14.21
C GLY A 112 -36.33 -13.59 -13.98
N PHE A 113 -36.48 -14.59 -14.84
CA PHE A 113 -35.60 -15.77 -14.83
C PHE A 113 -34.31 -15.48 -15.58
N LEU A 114 -33.19 -15.93 -15.04
CA LEU A 114 -31.89 -15.80 -15.71
C LEU A 114 -31.85 -16.78 -16.88
N GLN A 115 -32.06 -16.28 -18.09
CA GLN A 115 -32.05 -17.08 -19.31
C GLN A 115 -30.63 -17.55 -19.65
N LYS A 116 -29.68 -16.59 -19.61
CA LYS A 116 -28.29 -16.83 -19.98
C LYS A 116 -27.36 -15.91 -19.22
N ILE A 117 -26.21 -16.44 -18.84
CA ILE A 117 -25.05 -15.65 -18.36
C ILE A 117 -23.86 -15.95 -19.27
N ASN A 118 -23.18 -14.90 -19.75
CA ASN A 118 -22.12 -15.00 -20.75
C ASN A 118 -20.73 -14.90 -20.14
N VAL A 119 -20.63 -14.78 -18.81
CA VAL A 119 -19.38 -14.57 -18.10
C VAL A 119 -19.30 -15.46 -16.87
N ASP A 120 -18.07 -15.76 -16.46
CA ASP A 120 -17.77 -16.44 -15.19
C ASP A 120 -16.69 -15.68 -14.40
N PHE A 121 -16.40 -16.13 -13.16
CA PHE A 121 -15.34 -15.54 -12.36
C PHE A 121 -13.98 -15.68 -13.08
N GLY A 122 -13.18 -14.61 -13.04
CA GLY A 122 -11.91 -14.51 -13.76
C GLY A 122 -12.00 -13.89 -15.15
N ASP A 123 -13.22 -13.77 -15.72
CA ASP A 123 -13.39 -13.17 -17.04
C ASP A 123 -13.14 -11.67 -17.03
N LYS A 124 -12.40 -11.19 -18.04
CA LYS A 124 -12.19 -9.78 -18.32
C LYS A 124 -13.33 -9.26 -19.18
N VAL A 125 -13.94 -8.17 -18.75
CA VAL A 125 -15.09 -7.57 -19.43
C VAL A 125 -14.84 -6.10 -19.74
N LYS A 126 -15.52 -5.61 -20.80
CA LYS A 126 -15.47 -4.19 -21.21
C LYS A 126 -16.76 -3.50 -20.87
N ALA A 127 -16.71 -2.19 -20.65
CA ALA A 127 -17.87 -1.34 -20.49
C ALA A 127 -18.88 -1.57 -21.62
N GLY A 128 -20.18 -1.76 -21.27
CA GLY A 128 -21.24 -2.07 -22.23
C GLY A 128 -21.32 -3.54 -22.69
N GLN A 129 -20.38 -4.41 -22.33
CA GLN A 129 -20.43 -5.82 -22.67
C GLN A 129 -21.61 -6.50 -22.00
N LEU A 130 -22.37 -7.31 -22.78
CA LEU A 130 -23.52 -8.07 -22.29
C LEU A 130 -23.06 -9.23 -21.39
N LEU A 131 -23.40 -9.13 -20.11
CA LEU A 131 -23.05 -10.13 -19.09
C LEU A 131 -24.11 -11.19 -18.93
N ALA A 132 -25.37 -10.78 -18.88
CA ALA A 132 -26.49 -11.68 -18.65
C ALA A 132 -27.77 -11.18 -19.34
N VAL A 133 -28.69 -12.11 -19.59
CA VAL A 133 -30.02 -11.84 -20.14
C VAL A 133 -31.06 -12.45 -19.22
N LEU A 134 -32.05 -11.66 -18.84
CA LEU A 134 -33.22 -12.09 -18.10
C LEU A 134 -34.36 -12.39 -19.09
N GLU A 135 -35.09 -13.45 -18.85
CA GLU A 135 -36.31 -13.80 -19.54
C GLU A 135 -37.48 -13.19 -18.76
N VAL A 136 -38.16 -12.22 -19.40
CA VAL A 136 -39.34 -11.53 -18.86
C VAL A 136 -40.31 -11.36 -20.01
N PRO A 137 -41.09 -12.39 -20.36
CA PRO A 137 -42.01 -12.40 -21.51
C PRO A 137 -43.03 -11.27 -21.45
N GLU A 138 -43.48 -10.93 -20.22
CA GLU A 138 -44.52 -9.91 -19.99
C GLU A 138 -44.06 -8.53 -20.47
N LEU A 139 -42.80 -8.17 -20.25
CA LEU A 139 -42.22 -6.87 -20.69
C LEU A 139 -42.13 -6.79 -22.22
N LYS A 140 -41.89 -7.92 -22.88
CA LYS A 140 -41.87 -7.98 -24.34
C LYS A 140 -43.29 -7.79 -24.91
N ASP A 141 -44.27 -8.48 -24.34
CA ASP A 141 -45.67 -8.38 -24.76
C ASP A 141 -46.20 -6.95 -24.50
N GLU A 142 -45.85 -6.32 -23.39
CA GLU A 142 -46.19 -4.91 -23.11
C GLU A 142 -45.54 -3.95 -24.11
N LEU A 143 -44.28 -4.16 -24.50
CA LEU A 143 -43.61 -3.37 -25.52
C LEU A 143 -44.28 -3.52 -26.88
N ASP A 144 -44.54 -4.75 -27.30
CA ASP A 144 -45.21 -5.04 -28.58
C ASP A 144 -46.64 -4.43 -28.63
N SER A 145 -47.36 -4.45 -27.51
CA SER A 145 -48.67 -3.80 -27.36
C SER A 145 -48.57 -2.26 -27.46
N ALA A 146 -47.58 -1.65 -26.84
CA ALA A 146 -47.34 -0.22 -26.91
C ALA A 146 -46.98 0.23 -28.34
N ILE A 147 -46.15 -0.55 -29.06
CA ILE A 147 -45.82 -0.29 -30.48
C ILE A 147 -47.05 -0.34 -31.34
N ALA A 148 -47.95 -1.34 -31.13
CA ALA A 148 -49.19 -1.43 -31.86
C ALA A 148 -50.14 -0.24 -31.58
N ALA A 149 -50.17 0.26 -30.35
CA ALA A 149 -50.91 1.45 -29.96
C ALA A 149 -50.35 2.73 -30.63
N GLU A 150 -49.04 2.88 -30.72
CA GLU A 150 -48.35 3.97 -31.43
C GLU A 150 -48.74 3.95 -32.91
N GLN A 151 -48.64 2.83 -33.58
CA GLN A 151 -49.00 2.67 -35.00
C GLN A 151 -50.46 3.03 -35.26
N ARG A 152 -51.39 2.66 -34.36
CA ARG A 152 -52.77 3.07 -34.44
C ARG A 152 -52.96 4.56 -34.30
N ALA A 153 -52.32 5.21 -33.30
CA ALA A 153 -52.36 6.63 -33.10
C ALA A 153 -51.81 7.43 -34.30
N GLU A 154 -50.72 6.93 -34.91
CA GLU A 154 -50.14 7.51 -36.14
C GLU A 154 -51.10 7.41 -37.34
N ALA A 155 -51.79 6.29 -37.50
CA ALA A 155 -52.79 6.14 -38.56
C ALA A 155 -53.96 7.10 -38.39
N ASP A 156 -54.49 7.21 -37.16
CA ASP A 156 -55.59 8.14 -36.81
C ASP A 156 -55.16 9.61 -37.01
N TYR A 157 -53.94 9.99 -36.58
CA TYR A 157 -53.34 11.32 -36.81
C TYR A 157 -53.18 11.60 -38.30
N THR A 158 -52.63 10.67 -39.06
CA THR A 158 -52.41 10.81 -40.51
C THR A 158 -53.72 11.11 -41.22
N ASN A 159 -54.81 10.41 -40.86
CA ASN A 159 -56.16 10.65 -41.41
C ASN A 159 -56.66 12.08 -41.05
N ALA A 160 -56.57 12.48 -39.77
CA ALA A 160 -56.98 13.82 -39.31
C ALA A 160 -56.18 14.92 -40.01
N HIS A 161 -54.86 14.74 -40.13
CA HIS A 161 -53.94 15.67 -40.78
C HIS A 161 -54.26 15.84 -42.27
N LEU A 162 -54.54 14.74 -42.99
CA LEU A 162 -54.95 14.82 -44.41
C LEU A 162 -56.24 15.58 -44.59
N VAL A 163 -57.25 15.39 -43.70
CA VAL A 163 -58.50 16.11 -43.75
C VAL A 163 -58.25 17.63 -43.51
N TYR A 164 -57.52 17.96 -42.47
CA TYR A 164 -57.19 19.35 -42.13
C TYR A 164 -56.45 20.06 -43.29
N THR A 165 -55.34 19.43 -43.77
CA THR A 165 -54.54 20.00 -44.85
C THR A 165 -55.32 20.22 -46.15
N ARG A 166 -56.25 19.28 -46.46
CA ARG A 166 -57.13 19.40 -47.62
C ARG A 166 -58.10 20.58 -47.49
N LEU A 167 -58.74 20.76 -46.31
CA LEU A 167 -59.67 21.86 -46.07
C LEU A 167 -58.97 23.20 -46.12
N VAL A 168 -57.79 23.30 -45.52
CA VAL A 168 -56.92 24.50 -45.57
C VAL A 168 -56.50 24.82 -47.01
N GLY A 169 -56.13 23.79 -47.81
CA GLY A 169 -55.78 23.95 -49.22
C GLY A 169 -56.96 24.48 -50.04
N VAL A 170 -58.14 23.89 -49.89
CA VAL A 170 -59.36 24.32 -50.61
C VAL A 170 -59.72 25.76 -50.23
N ASN A 171 -59.64 26.13 -48.94
CA ASN A 171 -59.98 27.48 -48.50
C ASN A 171 -58.95 28.54 -48.98
N LYS A 172 -57.69 28.15 -49.17
CA LYS A 172 -56.62 29.00 -49.75
C LYS A 172 -56.88 29.26 -51.24
N ASP A 173 -57.25 28.20 -52.00
CA ASP A 173 -57.45 28.32 -53.45
C ASP A 173 -58.79 28.98 -53.77
N HIS A 174 -59.82 28.73 -52.95
CA HIS A 174 -61.19 29.24 -53.10
C HIS A 174 -61.71 29.80 -51.75
N PRO A 175 -61.41 31.06 -51.42
CA PRO A 175 -61.83 31.67 -50.15
C PRO A 175 -63.35 31.61 -49.99
N ASN A 176 -63.81 31.28 -48.75
CA ASN A 176 -65.25 31.15 -48.35
C ASN A 176 -66.00 29.93 -48.93
N LEU A 177 -65.31 28.96 -49.59
CA LEU A 177 -65.95 27.75 -50.05
C LEU A 177 -66.17 26.73 -48.90
N VAL A 178 -65.32 26.80 -47.85
CA VAL A 178 -65.39 25.97 -46.68
C VAL A 178 -65.75 26.81 -45.46
N ALA A 179 -66.67 26.30 -44.61
CA ALA A 179 -67.03 27.00 -43.39
C ALA A 179 -65.85 27.07 -42.42
N GLN A 180 -65.59 28.21 -41.80
CA GLN A 180 -64.48 28.34 -40.83
C GLN A 180 -64.58 27.33 -39.69
N GLN A 181 -65.80 27.01 -39.23
CA GLN A 181 -66.05 26.03 -38.18
C GLN A 181 -65.53 24.63 -38.57
N ASP A 182 -65.59 24.24 -39.85
CA ASP A 182 -65.11 22.94 -40.33
C ASP A 182 -63.58 22.88 -40.30
N ILE A 183 -62.94 23.99 -40.66
CA ILE A 183 -61.46 24.14 -40.59
C ILE A 183 -60.99 24.06 -39.12
N ASP A 184 -61.64 24.81 -38.24
CA ASP A 184 -61.31 24.83 -36.82
C ASP A 184 -61.53 23.48 -36.16
N THR A 185 -62.58 22.76 -36.55
CA THR A 185 -62.86 21.39 -36.10
C THR A 185 -61.82 20.37 -36.62
N ALA A 186 -61.39 20.54 -37.86
CA ALA A 186 -60.35 19.67 -38.43
C ALA A 186 -58.98 19.94 -37.79
N GLN A 187 -58.67 21.19 -37.53
CA GLN A 187 -57.44 21.62 -36.83
C GLN A 187 -57.42 21.06 -35.40
N ALA A 188 -58.55 21.16 -34.67
CA ALA A 188 -58.65 20.55 -33.34
C ALA A 188 -58.41 19.05 -33.37
N LYS A 189 -58.98 18.30 -34.35
CA LYS A 189 -58.74 16.87 -34.50
C LYS A 189 -57.29 16.55 -34.87
N ASP A 190 -56.65 17.33 -35.72
CA ASP A 190 -55.26 17.24 -36.08
C ASP A 190 -54.36 17.41 -34.82
N SER A 191 -54.61 18.45 -34.04
CA SER A 191 -53.85 18.70 -32.80
C SER A 191 -54.08 17.59 -31.76
N VAL A 192 -55.28 17.07 -31.59
CA VAL A 192 -55.56 15.93 -30.69
C VAL A 192 -54.85 14.68 -31.17
N GLY A 193 -54.87 14.40 -32.49
CA GLY A 193 -54.13 13.27 -33.06
C GLY A 193 -52.62 13.38 -32.84
N ALA A 194 -52.04 14.57 -33.06
CA ALA A 194 -50.62 14.76 -32.81
C ALA A 194 -50.26 14.54 -31.33
N ALA A 195 -51.11 15.01 -30.40
CA ALA A 195 -50.89 14.76 -28.96
C ALA A 195 -51.02 13.29 -28.59
N ALA A 196 -51.95 12.55 -29.22
CA ALA A 196 -52.15 11.11 -29.02
C ALA A 196 -50.90 10.29 -29.49
N VAL A 197 -50.32 10.65 -30.65
CA VAL A 197 -49.07 10.06 -31.13
C VAL A 197 -47.95 10.32 -30.16
N ALA A 198 -47.80 11.55 -29.67
CA ALA A 198 -46.75 11.88 -28.70
C ALA A 198 -46.87 11.10 -27.38
N ALA A 199 -48.11 10.89 -26.90
CA ALA A 199 -48.39 10.06 -25.71
C ALA A 199 -48.02 8.60 -25.94
N ALA A 200 -48.50 8.01 -27.06
CA ALA A 200 -48.20 6.61 -27.40
C ALA A 200 -46.69 6.35 -27.58
N LYS A 201 -45.99 7.31 -28.20
CA LYS A 201 -44.53 7.26 -28.36
C LYS A 201 -43.77 7.30 -27.00
N ALA A 202 -44.28 8.09 -26.04
CA ALA A 202 -43.72 8.11 -24.69
C ALA A 202 -43.92 6.74 -23.98
N ASP A 203 -45.09 6.08 -24.18
CA ASP A 203 -45.32 4.76 -23.63
C ASP A 203 -44.39 3.70 -24.24
N VAL A 204 -44.18 3.71 -25.58
CA VAL A 204 -43.18 2.85 -26.24
C VAL A 204 -41.79 3.09 -25.63
N GLY A 205 -41.34 4.34 -25.46
CA GLY A 205 -40.06 4.66 -24.85
C GLY A 205 -39.92 4.13 -23.42
N LYS A 206 -41.01 4.17 -22.63
CA LYS A 206 -41.05 3.59 -21.27
C LYS A 206 -40.82 2.08 -21.30
N TYR A 207 -41.64 1.32 -22.10
CA TYR A 207 -41.50 -0.12 -22.12
C TYR A 207 -40.22 -0.60 -22.81
N GLN A 208 -39.71 0.15 -23.79
CA GLN A 208 -38.42 -0.12 -24.39
C GLN A 208 -37.26 0.02 -23.35
N THR A 209 -37.35 1.01 -22.48
CA THR A 209 -36.39 1.18 -21.39
C THR A 209 -36.46 0.03 -20.39
N LEU A 210 -37.68 -0.37 -19.99
CA LEU A 210 -37.91 -1.52 -19.09
C LEU A 210 -37.39 -2.83 -19.68
N PHE A 211 -37.70 -3.06 -20.97
CA PHE A 211 -37.17 -4.23 -21.69
C PHE A 211 -35.66 -4.19 -21.82
N GLY A 212 -35.04 -3.01 -22.02
CA GLY A 212 -33.62 -2.86 -22.03
C GLY A 212 -32.95 -3.29 -20.70
N TYR A 213 -33.65 -3.18 -19.57
CA TYR A 213 -33.14 -3.63 -18.27
C TYR A 213 -33.09 -5.16 -18.12
N THR A 214 -33.66 -5.94 -19.05
CA THR A 214 -33.47 -7.39 -19.08
C THR A 214 -32.08 -7.79 -19.55
N GLN A 215 -31.36 -6.87 -20.23
CA GLN A 215 -30.01 -7.06 -20.68
C GLN A 215 -29.04 -6.39 -19.67
N ILE A 216 -28.30 -7.21 -18.93
CA ILE A 216 -27.39 -6.73 -17.91
C ILE A 216 -26.01 -6.60 -18.52
N THR A 217 -25.48 -5.37 -18.54
CA THR A 217 -24.19 -5.02 -19.14
C THR A 217 -23.19 -4.55 -18.08
N ALA A 218 -21.88 -4.66 -18.38
CA ALA A 218 -20.81 -4.15 -17.54
C ALA A 218 -20.82 -2.61 -17.51
N PRO A 219 -20.77 -1.98 -16.34
CA PRO A 219 -20.75 -0.52 -16.21
C PRO A 219 -19.38 0.10 -16.54
N PHE A 220 -18.30 -0.67 -16.41
CA PHE A 220 -16.92 -0.27 -16.66
C PHE A 220 -16.07 -1.49 -17.06
N ASP A 221 -14.83 -1.22 -17.51
CA ASP A 221 -13.85 -2.26 -17.83
C ASP A 221 -13.34 -2.89 -16.54
N GLY A 222 -13.33 -4.22 -16.45
CA GLY A 222 -12.95 -4.88 -15.22
C GLY A 222 -12.85 -6.41 -15.33
N VAL A 223 -12.77 -7.04 -14.17
CA VAL A 223 -12.74 -8.49 -14.02
C VAL A 223 -13.93 -8.93 -13.18
N ILE A 224 -14.57 -10.02 -13.58
CA ILE A 224 -15.64 -10.63 -12.78
C ILE A 224 -14.97 -11.37 -11.62
N THR A 225 -15.19 -10.92 -10.39
CA THR A 225 -14.59 -11.52 -9.19
C THR A 225 -15.49 -12.57 -8.56
N ARG A 226 -16.80 -12.50 -8.83
CA ARG A 226 -17.76 -13.48 -8.29
C ARG A 226 -19.01 -13.58 -9.17
N ARG A 227 -19.55 -14.78 -9.28
CA ARG A 227 -20.84 -15.09 -9.86
C ARG A 227 -21.75 -15.64 -8.77
N TYR A 228 -22.96 -15.09 -8.65
CA TYR A 228 -23.92 -15.42 -7.59
C TYR A 228 -25.13 -16.20 -8.07
N ALA A 229 -25.40 -16.16 -9.39
CA ALA A 229 -26.59 -16.78 -9.98
C ALA A 229 -26.24 -17.68 -11.17
N ASP A 230 -27.04 -18.72 -11.35
CA ASP A 230 -26.94 -19.68 -12.45
C ASP A 230 -28.16 -19.56 -13.40
N PRO A 231 -28.02 -19.95 -14.68
CA PRO A 231 -29.15 -19.99 -15.60
C PRO A 231 -30.31 -20.78 -15.02
N GLY A 232 -31.54 -20.26 -15.19
CA GLY A 232 -32.77 -20.78 -14.60
C GLY A 232 -33.10 -20.24 -13.21
N ALA A 233 -32.19 -19.49 -12.54
CA ALA A 233 -32.47 -18.85 -11.26
C ALA A 233 -33.49 -17.71 -11.43
N LEU A 234 -34.41 -17.57 -10.50
CA LEU A 234 -35.27 -16.38 -10.39
C LEU A 234 -34.48 -15.23 -9.76
N ILE A 235 -34.35 -14.15 -10.50
CA ILE A 235 -33.72 -12.92 -10.07
C ILE A 235 -34.78 -11.90 -9.67
N GLN A 236 -34.62 -11.28 -8.50
CA GLN A 236 -35.54 -10.26 -8.02
C GLN A 236 -34.91 -8.86 -8.24
N ALA A 237 -35.74 -7.91 -8.61
CA ALA A 237 -35.28 -6.51 -8.79
C ALA A 237 -34.76 -5.89 -7.49
N GLY A 238 -33.61 -5.21 -7.54
CA GLY A 238 -32.99 -4.55 -6.37
C GLY A 238 -33.73 -3.30 -5.88
N THR A 239 -34.88 -2.98 -6.46
CA THR A 239 -35.69 -1.80 -6.11
C THR A 239 -36.78 -2.08 -5.08
N ALA A 240 -37.00 -3.36 -4.68
CA ALA A 240 -38.00 -3.74 -3.67
C ALA A 240 -37.35 -3.63 -2.27
N SER A 241 -37.88 -2.75 -1.43
CA SER A 241 -37.31 -2.32 -0.15
C SER A 241 -37.25 -3.41 0.95
N ASP A 242 -37.87 -4.57 0.78
CA ASP A 242 -38.00 -5.56 1.85
C ASP A 242 -37.30 -6.90 1.57
N VAL A 243 -36.70 -7.09 0.41
CA VAL A 243 -35.98 -8.32 0.07
C VAL A 243 -34.57 -7.96 -0.38
N GLN A 244 -33.58 -8.56 0.29
CA GLN A 244 -32.19 -8.45 -0.17
C GLN A 244 -32.09 -9.07 -1.56
N ALA A 245 -32.11 -8.22 -2.60
CA ALA A 245 -31.87 -8.66 -3.96
C ALA A 245 -30.49 -9.31 -4.03
N ARG A 246 -30.47 -10.56 -4.52
CA ARG A 246 -29.18 -11.23 -4.74
C ARG A 246 -28.52 -10.63 -5.98
N PRO A 247 -27.26 -10.18 -5.88
CA PRO A 247 -26.53 -9.73 -7.05
C PRO A 247 -26.36 -10.89 -8.06
N LEU A 248 -26.16 -10.57 -9.33
CA LEU A 248 -25.83 -11.56 -10.35
C LEU A 248 -24.35 -11.87 -10.38
N VAL A 249 -23.55 -10.81 -10.47
CA VAL A 249 -22.10 -10.90 -10.53
C VAL A 249 -21.51 -9.74 -9.76
N ARG A 250 -20.25 -9.91 -9.33
CA ARG A 250 -19.40 -8.83 -8.82
C ARG A 250 -18.34 -8.51 -9.86
N ILE A 251 -18.25 -7.25 -10.25
CA ILE A 251 -17.24 -6.72 -11.15
C ILE A 251 -16.28 -5.81 -10.39
N SER A 252 -14.99 -5.92 -10.68
CA SER A 252 -13.93 -5.17 -10.05
C SER A 252 -13.04 -4.52 -11.11
N ASP A 253 -12.79 -3.22 -10.98
CA ASP A 253 -11.76 -2.55 -11.77
C ASP A 253 -10.40 -2.80 -11.11
N ASN A 254 -9.65 -3.71 -11.73
CA ASN A 254 -8.33 -4.13 -11.28
C ASN A 254 -7.20 -3.50 -12.14
N TYR A 255 -7.53 -2.68 -13.15
CA TYR A 255 -6.53 -2.01 -13.98
C TYR A 255 -5.85 -0.86 -13.25
N ARG A 256 -6.48 -0.37 -12.20
CA ARG A 256 -5.95 0.57 -11.22
C ARG A 256 -6.32 0.08 -9.83
N LEU A 257 -5.39 0.17 -8.91
CA LEU A 257 -5.60 -0.28 -7.53
C LEU A 257 -5.38 0.87 -6.56
N ARG A 258 -5.96 0.76 -5.39
CA ARG A 258 -5.81 1.69 -4.28
C ARG A 258 -5.14 0.99 -3.11
N LEU A 259 -4.34 1.76 -2.37
CA LEU A 259 -3.83 1.36 -1.07
C LEU A 259 -4.13 2.46 -0.06
N ASP A 260 -4.80 2.07 1.00
CA ASP A 260 -5.03 2.94 2.15
C ASP A 260 -4.01 2.61 3.23
N PHE A 261 -3.32 3.62 3.74
CA PHE A 261 -2.35 3.44 4.81
C PHE A 261 -2.34 4.63 5.77
N PRO A 262 -2.04 4.39 7.07
CA PRO A 262 -2.01 5.44 8.07
C PRO A 262 -0.65 6.14 8.09
N VAL A 263 -0.64 7.46 7.93
CA VAL A 263 0.57 8.30 8.10
C VAL A 263 0.52 9.00 9.45
N SER A 264 1.61 8.97 10.21
CA SER A 264 1.70 9.68 11.49
C SER A 264 1.49 11.17 11.31
N VAL A 265 0.81 11.82 12.27
CA VAL A 265 0.56 13.26 12.27
C VAL A 265 1.86 14.09 12.19
N GLU A 266 2.97 13.55 12.66
CA GLU A 266 4.29 14.16 12.61
C GLU A 266 4.75 14.43 11.18
N TYR A 267 4.41 13.51 10.26
CA TYR A 267 4.86 13.53 8.87
C TYR A 267 3.80 14.03 7.87
N VAL A 268 2.60 14.36 8.34
CA VAL A 268 1.51 14.86 7.45
C VAL A 268 1.93 16.11 6.66
N LYS A 269 2.81 16.94 7.23
CA LYS A 269 3.34 18.14 6.57
C LYS A 269 4.26 17.84 5.37
N ASP A 270 4.85 16.64 5.35
CA ASP A 270 5.87 16.25 4.37
C ASP A 270 5.28 15.47 3.18
N ILE A 271 3.97 15.15 3.23
CA ILE A 271 3.27 14.44 2.16
C ILE A 271 2.34 15.39 1.41
N HIS A 272 2.40 15.34 0.07
CA HIS A 272 1.60 16.18 -0.81
C HIS A 272 0.84 15.32 -1.84
N LEU A 273 -0.22 15.90 -2.41
CA LEU A 273 -0.90 15.29 -3.55
C LEU A 273 0.08 15.15 -4.72
N ASP A 274 -0.08 14.09 -5.48
CA ASP A 274 0.77 13.71 -6.63
C ASP A 274 2.21 13.31 -6.27
N ASP A 275 2.58 13.28 -4.98
CA ASP A 275 3.87 12.72 -4.57
C ASP A 275 3.97 11.26 -5.02
N THR A 276 5.14 10.93 -5.56
CA THR A 276 5.44 9.58 -6.03
C THR A 276 6.02 8.76 -4.88
N VAL A 277 5.42 7.61 -4.61
CA VAL A 277 5.85 6.68 -3.57
C VAL A 277 6.18 5.32 -4.15
N SER A 278 7.12 4.62 -3.52
CA SER A 278 7.47 3.25 -3.89
C SER A 278 6.60 2.28 -3.10
N VAL A 279 6.03 1.30 -3.80
CA VAL A 279 5.19 0.24 -3.23
C VAL A 279 5.85 -1.10 -3.51
N ARG A 280 6.44 -1.72 -2.48
CA ARG A 280 7.10 -3.02 -2.60
C ARG A 280 6.12 -4.15 -2.31
N VAL A 281 6.11 -5.15 -3.16
CA VAL A 281 5.21 -6.32 -3.06
C VAL A 281 6.04 -7.58 -2.86
N ASP A 282 6.12 -8.04 -1.61
CA ASP A 282 6.96 -9.19 -1.25
C ASP A 282 6.49 -10.49 -1.89
N SER A 283 5.17 -10.67 -2.10
CA SER A 283 4.59 -11.84 -2.78
C SER A 283 5.00 -11.95 -4.26
N LEU A 284 5.49 -10.87 -4.87
CA LEU A 284 6.04 -10.82 -6.23
C LEU A 284 7.58 -10.78 -6.23
N GLY A 285 8.23 -11.38 -5.23
CA GLY A 285 9.68 -11.42 -5.12
C GLY A 285 10.32 -10.07 -4.75
N GLY A 286 9.59 -9.21 -4.04
CA GLY A 286 10.06 -7.88 -3.65
C GLY A 286 9.99 -6.83 -4.77
N LYS A 287 9.24 -7.09 -5.85
CA LYS A 287 9.06 -6.16 -6.95
C LYS A 287 8.45 -4.85 -6.46
N SER A 288 9.05 -3.74 -6.89
CA SER A 288 8.57 -2.40 -6.56
C SER A 288 7.71 -1.83 -7.68
N PHE A 289 6.60 -1.22 -7.30
CA PHE A 289 5.69 -0.49 -8.17
C PHE A 289 5.68 0.98 -7.75
N THR A 290 5.36 1.83 -8.69
CA THR A 290 5.24 3.26 -8.42
C THR A 290 3.78 3.60 -8.18
N GLY A 291 3.47 4.22 -7.05
CA GLY A 291 2.18 4.78 -6.73
C GLY A 291 2.22 6.30 -6.64
N LYS A 292 1.05 6.95 -6.73
CA LYS A 292 0.89 8.38 -6.51
C LYS A 292 -0.08 8.63 -5.38
N ILE A 293 0.24 9.57 -4.49
CA ILE A 293 -0.67 10.02 -3.44
C ILE A 293 -1.85 10.73 -4.11
N ALA A 294 -3.00 10.07 -4.11
CA ALA A 294 -4.22 10.58 -4.77
C ALA A 294 -5.04 11.45 -3.83
N ARG A 295 -5.12 11.06 -2.57
CA ARG A 295 -5.93 11.77 -1.57
C ARG A 295 -5.56 11.39 -0.14
N PHE A 296 -6.00 12.22 0.79
CA PHE A 296 -5.94 11.95 2.22
C PHE A 296 -7.21 12.48 2.89
N THR A 297 -7.54 11.89 4.03
CA THR A 297 -8.82 12.18 4.72
C THR A 297 -8.92 13.61 5.24
N GLY A 298 -7.79 14.33 5.37
CA GLY A 298 -7.76 15.67 5.96
C GLY A 298 -8.16 15.69 7.45
N LYS A 299 -8.27 14.52 8.07
CA LYS A 299 -8.60 14.34 9.49
C LYS A 299 -7.62 13.35 10.11
N VAL A 300 -7.05 13.74 11.24
CA VAL A 300 -6.24 12.85 12.08
C VAL A 300 -7.15 12.06 13.00
N SER A 301 -6.95 10.75 13.09
CA SER A 301 -7.63 9.89 14.05
C SER A 301 -7.13 10.20 15.47
N ASP A 302 -8.06 10.40 16.39
CA ASP A 302 -7.72 10.70 17.80
C ASP A 302 -7.09 9.51 18.52
N ASP A 303 -7.47 8.28 18.12
CA ASP A 303 -6.99 7.04 18.74
C ASP A 303 -5.59 6.67 18.30
N THR A 304 -5.30 6.77 16.99
CA THR A 304 -4.01 6.31 16.40
C THR A 304 -3.04 7.44 16.13
N ARG A 305 -3.49 8.70 16.18
CA ARG A 305 -2.70 9.89 15.80
C ARG A 305 -2.17 9.81 14.37
N THR A 306 -2.93 9.17 13.48
CA THR A 306 -2.59 9.02 12.06
C THR A 306 -3.66 9.63 11.17
N MET A 307 -3.26 9.99 9.95
CA MET A 307 -4.14 10.40 8.87
C MET A 307 -4.13 9.32 7.79
N ILE A 308 -5.31 8.86 7.38
CA ILE A 308 -5.40 7.89 6.27
C ILE A 308 -5.08 8.61 4.97
N THR A 309 -4.12 8.05 4.27
CA THR A 309 -3.64 8.48 2.96
C THR A 309 -3.89 7.37 1.95
N GLU A 310 -4.38 7.71 0.77
CA GLU A 310 -4.65 6.77 -0.32
C GLU A 310 -3.66 7.00 -1.46
N ILE A 311 -3.06 5.91 -1.93
CA ILE A 311 -2.25 5.88 -3.15
C ILE A 311 -3.02 5.16 -4.25
N GLU A 312 -2.86 5.63 -5.47
CA GLU A 312 -3.30 4.92 -6.67
C GLU A 312 -2.07 4.32 -7.38
N VAL A 313 -2.22 3.06 -7.78
CA VAL A 313 -1.18 2.30 -8.51
C VAL A 313 -1.79 1.76 -9.79
N ASP A 314 -1.18 2.08 -10.93
CA ASP A 314 -1.58 1.55 -12.23
C ASP A 314 -1.19 0.08 -12.35
N ASN A 315 -2.10 -0.74 -12.90
CA ASN A 315 -1.94 -2.18 -13.04
C ASN A 315 -2.39 -2.67 -14.43
N PRO A 316 -1.79 -2.18 -15.51
CA PRO A 316 -2.24 -2.49 -16.88
C PRO A 316 -2.14 -3.96 -17.23
N ASN A 317 -1.21 -4.69 -16.63
CA ASN A 317 -0.97 -6.11 -16.88
C ASN A 317 -1.77 -7.03 -15.95
N LEU A 318 -2.49 -6.47 -14.95
CA LEU A 318 -3.21 -7.23 -13.92
C LEU A 318 -2.28 -8.15 -13.09
N GLU A 319 -1.02 -7.74 -12.89
CA GLU A 319 -0.06 -8.46 -12.05
C GLU A 319 -0.41 -8.33 -10.56
N LEU A 320 -0.93 -7.16 -10.17
CA LEU A 320 -1.40 -6.89 -8.83
C LEU A 320 -2.86 -7.35 -8.70
N ILE A 321 -3.16 -8.03 -7.61
CA ILE A 321 -4.49 -8.55 -7.32
C ILE A 321 -5.00 -7.89 -6.04
N PRO A 322 -6.27 -7.39 -6.01
CA PRO A 322 -6.88 -6.93 -4.78
C PRO A 322 -6.78 -7.97 -3.66
N GLY A 323 -6.44 -7.55 -2.45
CA GLY A 323 -6.17 -8.44 -1.32
C GLY A 323 -4.69 -8.81 -1.15
N MET A 324 -3.79 -8.45 -2.07
CA MET A 324 -2.36 -8.58 -1.85
C MET A 324 -1.86 -7.54 -0.85
N TYR A 325 -0.92 -7.95 0.01
CA TYR A 325 -0.21 -7.04 0.91
C TYR A 325 0.98 -6.42 0.21
N ALA A 326 1.24 -5.19 0.56
CA ALA A 326 2.37 -4.41 0.08
C ALA A 326 2.97 -3.58 1.21
N THR A 327 4.20 -3.15 1.02
CA THR A 327 4.89 -2.20 1.89
C THR A 327 5.06 -0.89 1.14
N VAL A 328 4.42 0.16 1.64
CA VAL A 328 4.59 1.53 1.14
C VAL A 328 5.84 2.12 1.75
N VAL A 329 6.76 2.61 0.92
CA VAL A 329 8.01 3.25 1.34
C VAL A 329 7.87 4.75 1.13
N LEU A 330 7.76 5.48 2.23
CA LEU A 330 7.66 6.95 2.23
C LEU A 330 9.04 7.56 2.44
N LYS A 331 9.35 8.61 1.68
CA LYS A 331 10.52 9.46 1.88
C LYS A 331 10.08 10.72 2.64
N LEU A 332 10.46 10.77 3.91
CA LEU A 332 10.03 11.82 4.84
C LEU A 332 11.19 12.75 5.14
N GLU A 333 10.88 13.99 5.50
CA GLU A 333 11.86 15.05 5.83
C GLU A 333 13.01 15.16 4.80
N PRO A 334 12.74 15.27 3.50
CA PRO A 334 13.80 15.32 2.51
C PRO A 334 14.69 16.54 2.74
N ARG A 335 16.01 16.31 2.77
CA ARG A 335 17.05 17.34 2.83
C ARG A 335 17.87 17.25 1.56
N GLN A 336 17.89 18.32 0.79
CA GLN A 336 18.63 18.36 -0.46
C GLN A 336 19.99 18.99 -0.28
N HIS A 337 21.01 18.36 -0.85
CA HIS A 337 22.36 18.88 -0.96
C HIS A 337 22.97 19.30 0.39
N VAL A 338 22.77 18.49 1.43
CA VAL A 338 23.31 18.72 2.79
C VAL A 338 24.62 17.97 3.00
N LEU A 339 25.50 18.50 3.85
CA LEU A 339 26.72 17.78 4.24
C LEU A 339 26.37 16.57 5.07
N THR A 340 26.92 15.41 4.69
CA THR A 340 26.65 14.14 5.38
C THR A 340 27.93 13.47 5.85
N VAL A 341 27.81 12.68 6.90
CA VAL A 341 28.87 11.79 7.39
C VAL A 341 28.27 10.41 7.70
N PRO A 342 29.01 9.31 7.47
CA PRO A 342 28.57 7.99 7.89
C PRO A 342 28.35 7.91 9.41
N THR A 343 27.36 7.13 9.82
CA THR A 343 27.07 6.87 11.25
C THR A 343 28.31 6.37 11.99
N GLU A 344 29.15 5.56 11.31
CA GLU A 344 30.39 4.99 11.86
C GLU A 344 31.50 6.04 12.13
N ALA A 345 31.41 7.23 11.54
CA ALA A 345 32.38 8.31 11.75
C ALA A 345 32.12 9.10 13.03
N LEU A 346 30.92 8.95 13.63
CA LEU A 346 30.49 9.72 14.79
C LEU A 346 30.88 9.08 16.11
N SER A 347 31.22 9.90 17.08
CA SER A 347 31.29 9.55 18.49
C SER A 347 30.22 10.32 19.24
N MET A 348 29.23 9.58 19.69
CA MET A 348 28.16 10.13 20.50
C MET A 348 28.60 10.15 21.98
N GLY A 349 28.58 11.32 22.60
CA GLY A 349 28.94 11.52 23.98
C GLY A 349 28.25 12.77 24.56
N LYS A 350 28.91 13.42 25.53
CA LYS A 350 28.45 14.76 26.00
C LYS A 350 28.43 15.79 24.86
N LYS A 351 29.28 15.61 23.87
CA LYS A 351 29.34 16.36 22.61
C LYS A 351 29.55 15.35 21.49
N ASN A 352 28.88 15.57 20.37
CA ASN A 352 29.11 14.77 19.17
C ASN A 352 30.42 15.19 18.52
N THR A 353 31.33 14.24 18.31
CA THR A 353 32.65 14.51 17.73
C THR A 353 32.95 13.56 16.57
N VAL A 354 33.74 14.04 15.63
CA VAL A 354 34.32 13.27 14.53
C VAL A 354 35.84 13.41 14.55
N LEU A 355 36.52 12.38 14.03
CA LEU A 355 37.95 12.43 13.79
C LEU A 355 38.20 12.82 12.35
N VAL A 356 38.78 14.00 12.13
CA VAL A 356 39.15 14.51 10.81
C VAL A 356 40.61 14.26 10.56
N VAL A 357 40.99 13.79 9.39
CA VAL A 357 42.38 13.68 8.94
C VAL A 357 42.73 14.90 8.11
N ASP A 358 43.64 15.75 8.65
CA ASP A 358 44.04 16.98 8.00
C ASP A 358 44.97 16.76 6.78
N GLN A 359 45.43 17.85 6.17
CA GLN A 359 46.29 17.79 5.00
C GLN A 359 47.68 17.20 5.29
N ASP A 360 48.14 17.29 6.58
CA ASP A 360 49.40 16.71 7.06
C ASP A 360 49.25 15.25 7.50
N ASN A 361 48.06 14.66 7.25
CA ASN A 361 47.66 13.32 7.68
C ASN A 361 47.67 13.15 9.21
N LYS A 362 47.32 14.19 9.98
CA LYS A 362 47.17 14.13 11.42
C LYS A 362 45.69 14.08 11.79
N ILE A 363 45.42 13.36 12.86
CA ILE A 363 44.07 13.25 13.41
C ILE A 363 43.73 14.48 14.25
N GLN A 364 42.58 15.09 13.94
CA GLN A 364 41.99 16.18 14.72
C GLN A 364 40.61 15.76 15.20
N GLU A 365 40.33 15.89 16.49
CA GLU A 365 38.98 15.74 17.00
C GLU A 365 38.23 17.07 16.82
N ARG A 366 37.04 16.99 16.20
CA ARG A 366 36.22 18.15 15.92
C ARG A 366 34.80 17.93 16.41
N VAL A 367 34.26 18.91 17.11
CA VAL A 367 32.86 18.92 17.56
C VAL A 367 31.98 19.29 16.37
N VAL A 368 30.92 18.53 16.20
CA VAL A 368 29.93 18.73 15.12
C VAL A 368 28.51 18.91 15.67
N ILE A 369 27.74 19.71 14.97
CA ILE A 369 26.29 19.84 15.23
C ILE A 369 25.59 19.05 14.16
N LEU A 370 24.78 18.08 14.61
CA LEU A 370 24.05 17.17 13.74
C LEU A 370 22.66 17.74 13.40
N GLY A 371 22.16 17.40 12.25
CA GLY A 371 20.79 17.62 11.79
C GLY A 371 20.02 16.32 11.73
N LEU A 372 19.51 15.98 10.53
CA LEU A 372 18.72 14.77 10.28
C LEU A 372 19.56 13.51 10.50
N GLU A 373 18.97 12.54 11.19
CA GLU A 373 19.54 11.22 11.41
C GLU A 373 18.89 10.21 10.45
N THR A 374 19.70 9.46 9.74
CA THR A 374 19.26 8.32 8.94
C THR A 374 19.98 7.04 9.41
N PRO A 375 19.53 5.84 9.03
CA PRO A 375 20.19 4.59 9.45
C PRO A 375 21.67 4.50 9.09
N THR A 376 22.09 5.14 8.01
CA THR A 376 23.47 5.03 7.47
C THR A 376 24.27 6.30 7.62
N ARG A 377 23.65 7.48 7.66
CA ARG A 377 24.31 8.80 7.62
C ARG A 377 23.66 9.81 8.55
N TYR A 378 24.42 10.82 8.94
CA TYR A 378 23.93 11.99 9.66
C TYR A 378 24.18 13.26 8.84
N GLU A 379 23.18 14.14 8.85
CA GLU A 379 23.38 15.52 8.41
C GLU A 379 24.30 16.25 9.37
N VAL A 380 25.25 17.01 8.84
CA VAL A 380 26.12 17.90 9.61
C VAL A 380 25.80 19.36 9.29
N THR A 381 25.16 20.04 10.26
CA THR A 381 24.78 21.44 10.08
C THR A 381 25.93 22.40 10.37
N SER A 382 26.91 21.97 11.17
CA SER A 382 28.09 22.79 11.52
C SER A 382 29.23 21.91 12.01
N GLY A 383 30.47 22.37 11.77
CA GLY A 383 31.71 21.76 12.29
C GLY A 383 32.58 21.09 11.22
N LEU A 384 32.03 20.83 10.01
CA LEU A 384 32.78 20.25 8.89
C LEU A 384 32.63 21.10 7.63
N LYS A 385 33.54 20.87 6.69
CA LYS A 385 33.50 21.42 5.33
C LYS A 385 33.51 20.29 4.32
N GLU A 386 32.92 20.55 3.17
CA GLU A 386 32.93 19.64 2.02
C GLU A 386 34.39 19.29 1.62
N GLY A 387 34.61 18.01 1.30
CA GLY A 387 35.92 17.47 0.95
C GLY A 387 36.84 17.17 2.13
N GLU A 388 36.50 17.47 3.38
CA GLU A 388 37.26 17.03 4.55
C GLU A 388 37.16 15.51 4.71
N ARG A 389 38.26 14.87 5.11
CA ARG A 389 38.31 13.41 5.29
C ARG A 389 37.97 13.05 6.73
N VAL A 390 36.84 12.36 6.94
CA VAL A 390 36.49 11.86 8.28
C VAL A 390 36.88 10.39 8.41
N MET A 391 37.42 10.04 9.57
CA MET A 391 37.80 8.68 9.91
C MET A 391 36.55 7.86 10.18
N ILE A 392 36.43 6.69 9.56
CA ILE A 392 35.37 5.73 9.78
C ILE A 392 35.87 4.47 10.49
N GLY A 393 34.99 3.83 11.29
CA GLY A 393 35.32 2.61 12.02
C GLY A 393 35.93 2.79 13.38
N SER A 394 36.72 1.79 13.85
CA SER A 394 37.24 1.74 15.23
C SER A 394 38.26 2.84 15.53
N ARG A 395 38.03 3.60 16.58
CA ARG A 395 38.92 4.63 17.11
C ARG A 395 39.99 4.10 18.06
N SER A 396 39.93 2.76 18.36
CA SER A 396 40.90 2.12 19.24
C SER A 396 42.24 2.03 18.54
N GLY A 397 43.30 2.58 19.16
CA GLY A 397 44.67 2.54 18.63
C GLY A 397 45.14 3.79 17.93
N VAL A 398 44.30 4.85 17.86
CA VAL A 398 44.69 6.17 17.35
C VAL A 398 44.48 7.24 18.39
N SER A 399 45.30 8.27 18.34
CA SER A 399 45.25 9.41 19.27
C SER A 399 45.17 10.73 18.51
N VAL A 400 44.53 11.74 19.13
CA VAL A 400 44.45 13.07 18.54
C VAL A 400 45.89 13.63 18.37
N GLY A 401 46.18 14.18 17.20
CA GLY A 401 47.50 14.66 16.82
C GLY A 401 48.47 13.62 16.24
N GLN A 402 48.07 12.33 16.25
CA GLN A 402 48.84 11.23 15.66
C GLN A 402 48.80 11.32 14.13
N LYS A 403 49.94 11.03 13.51
CA LYS A 403 50.03 10.89 12.05
C LYS A 403 49.56 9.52 11.63
N VAL A 404 48.75 9.46 10.57
CA VAL A 404 48.13 8.24 10.05
C VAL A 404 48.28 8.14 8.54
N GLU A 405 48.11 6.98 8.00
CA GLU A 405 48.02 6.75 6.56
C GLU A 405 46.53 6.60 6.16
N PRO A 406 45.91 7.64 5.55
CA PRO A 406 44.53 7.60 5.21
C PRO A 406 44.29 6.73 3.97
N LYS A 407 43.42 5.72 4.10
CA LYS A 407 42.92 4.93 2.99
C LYS A 407 41.47 5.30 2.72
N THR A 408 41.19 5.96 1.61
CA THR A 408 39.83 6.31 1.23
C THR A 408 39.05 5.05 0.92
N ILE A 409 37.93 4.87 1.58
CA ILE A 409 36.91 3.89 1.24
C ILE A 409 35.79 4.69 0.60
N ALA A 410 35.45 4.39 -0.66
CA ALA A 410 34.24 4.93 -1.24
C ALA A 410 33.06 4.34 -0.45
N SER A 411 32.09 5.18 -0.06
CA SER A 411 30.83 4.68 0.47
C SER A 411 30.24 3.74 -0.58
N THR A 412 30.09 2.49 -0.22
CA THR A 412 29.28 1.58 -1.02
C THR A 412 27.86 2.05 -0.81
N GLY A 413 27.43 3.03 -1.61
CA GLY A 413 26.02 3.23 -1.83
C GLY A 413 25.51 1.90 -2.41
N GLU A 414 24.85 1.12 -1.60
CA GLU A 414 24.02 0.04 -2.10
C GLU A 414 22.96 0.68 -3.00
N GLU A 415 23.28 0.75 -4.31
CA GLU A 415 22.25 0.65 -5.32
C GLU A 415 21.63 -0.73 -5.10
N ASN A 416 20.55 -0.75 -4.36
CA ASN A 416 19.70 -1.91 -4.26
C ASN A 416 18.91 -1.98 -5.58
N PRO A 417 19.00 -3.10 -6.34
CA PRO A 417 18.39 -3.26 -7.66
C PRO A 417 16.86 -3.24 -7.63
#